data_21bae84b6a5bbdd5cd0b75d449fe3575
#
_entry.id   21bae84b6a5bbdd5cd0b75d449fe3575
#
_cell.length_a   1.000
_cell.length_b   1.000
_cell.length_c   1.000
_cell.angle_alpha   90.00
_cell.angle_beta   90.00
_cell.angle_gamma   90.00
#
_symmetry.space_group_name_H-M   'P 1'
#
loop_
_entity.id
_entity.type
_entity.pdbx_description
1 polymer ?
#
loop_
_entity_poly.entity_id
_entity_poly.type
_entity_poly.pdbx_seq_one_letter_code
_entity_poly.pdbx_strand_id
1 'polypeptide(L)'
;EHCDWSSDVCSSDLITFYKQGEFIDLCAGPHLMSVAPIKAIELTACTGAYWRGDANNAQLCRVYGVAFPKASMLEEHLKKLEEAKLRDHNKLGRELEYFTTVDYVGQGLPILLPKGARVVQLLQRWVEDVEQSKGCLLTKTPLLAKRDLYKISGHWDHYLDGMFVLGDPHDEEKECFALRPMTCPFQYQVYLNKQRSYRDLPMRLTETSTLFRNEASGEMHGLIRVRQFTISEGHYILRPDQLEQEFKGCLED
;
A
#
# COMPACT_ATOMS: atom_id res chain seq x y z
N GLU A 1 4.30 5.13 -10.02
CA GLU A 1 3.04 4.95 -10.77
C GLU A 1 3.33 4.07 -11.96
N HIS A 2 2.76 2.87 -11.99
CA HIS A 2 2.77 2.00 -13.16
C HIS A 2 1.82 2.57 -14.19
N CYS A 3 2.34 3.15 -15.26
CA CYS A 3 1.55 3.32 -16.48
C CYS A 3 1.34 1.94 -17.10
N ASP A 4 0.16 1.38 -16.92
CA ASP A 4 -0.30 0.21 -17.67
C ASP A 4 -0.63 0.67 -19.11
N TRP A 5 0.23 0.31 -20.04
CA TRP A 5 0.14 0.70 -21.45
C TRP A 5 -1.03 0.04 -22.19
N SER A 6 -1.78 -0.86 -21.54
CA SER A 6 -2.82 -1.64 -22.21
C SER A 6 -4.24 -1.06 -22.12
N SER A 7 -4.54 -0.23 -21.13
CA SER A 7 -5.91 0.25 -20.90
C SER A 7 -6.18 1.73 -21.18
N ASP A 8 -5.17 2.61 -21.15
CA ASP A 8 -5.40 4.06 -21.23
C ASP A 8 -5.22 4.68 -22.63
N VAL A 9 -4.77 3.92 -23.62
CA VAL A 9 -4.59 4.43 -24.99
C VAL A 9 -5.93 4.63 -25.71
N CYS A 10 -7.01 4.08 -25.19
CA CYS A 10 -8.34 4.13 -25.83
C CYS A 10 -9.24 5.30 -25.38
N SER A 11 -8.83 6.15 -24.44
CA SER A 11 -9.70 7.23 -23.93
C SER A 11 -9.39 8.64 -24.45
N SER A 12 -8.29 8.84 -25.19
CA SER A 12 -8.02 10.10 -25.88
C SER A 12 -7.74 9.89 -27.37
N ASP A 13 -8.46 10.56 -28.22
CA ASP A 13 -8.27 10.58 -29.69
C ASP A 13 -6.94 11.21 -30.14
N LEU A 14 -6.07 11.60 -29.19
CA LEU A 14 -4.81 12.28 -29.44
C LEU A 14 -3.62 11.40 -29.08
N ILE A 15 -2.84 11.04 -30.10
CA ILE A 15 -1.54 10.40 -29.93
C ILE A 15 -0.48 11.50 -29.98
N THR A 16 0.35 11.61 -28.94
CA THR A 16 1.40 12.62 -28.86
C THR A 16 2.78 12.03 -29.14
N PHE A 17 3.55 12.76 -29.95
CA PHE A 17 4.95 12.43 -30.28
C PHE A 17 5.85 13.56 -29.76
N TYR A 18 6.97 13.16 -29.19
CA TYR A 18 8.02 14.09 -28.77
C TYR A 18 9.26 13.90 -29.62
N LYS A 19 9.80 15.01 -30.12
CA LYS A 19 10.99 15.03 -30.97
C LYS A 19 12.10 15.81 -30.27
N GLN A 20 13.29 15.19 -30.23
CA GLN A 20 14.51 15.83 -29.75
C GLN A 20 15.66 15.54 -30.74
N GLY A 21 16.02 16.52 -31.55
CA GLY A 21 16.92 16.31 -32.67
C GLY A 21 16.33 15.35 -33.70
N GLU A 22 17.02 14.24 -33.96
CA GLU A 22 16.54 13.16 -34.84
C GLU A 22 15.77 12.07 -34.12
N PHE A 23 15.78 12.06 -32.78
CA PHE A 23 15.03 11.12 -31.96
C PHE A 23 13.56 11.52 -31.87
N ILE A 24 12.68 10.58 -32.20
CA ILE A 24 11.22 10.76 -32.11
C ILE A 24 10.65 9.51 -31.42
N ASP A 25 9.79 9.74 -30.41
CA ASP A 25 9.14 8.64 -29.70
C ASP A 25 7.73 9.06 -29.24
N LEU A 26 6.90 8.05 -28.96
CA LEU A 26 5.57 8.22 -28.35
C LEU A 26 5.74 8.52 -26.85
N CYS A 27 5.04 9.56 -26.37
CA CYS A 27 4.98 9.85 -24.95
C CYS A 27 3.73 10.65 -24.61
N ALA A 28 3.08 10.31 -23.50
CA ALA A 28 1.93 11.05 -22.98
C ALA A 28 2.32 12.43 -22.40
N GLY A 29 3.60 12.66 -22.12
CA GLY A 29 4.07 13.91 -21.51
C GLY A 29 3.65 14.04 -20.03
N PRO A 30 3.75 15.26 -19.46
CA PRO A 30 4.33 16.46 -20.07
C PRO A 30 5.86 16.42 -20.14
N HIS A 31 6.43 17.12 -21.12
CA HIS A 31 7.87 17.30 -21.26
C HIS A 31 8.27 18.76 -21.09
N LEU A 32 9.51 19.01 -20.66
CA LEU A 32 10.08 20.34 -20.70
C LEU A 32 10.25 20.79 -22.16
N MET A 33 9.85 22.02 -22.47
CA MET A 33 10.01 22.61 -23.80
C MET A 33 11.49 22.84 -24.18
N SER A 34 12.37 22.91 -23.19
CA SER A 34 13.80 23.08 -23.38
C SER A 34 14.55 22.43 -22.21
N VAL A 35 15.70 21.85 -22.51
CA VAL A 35 16.62 21.31 -21.50
C VAL A 35 17.51 22.40 -20.86
N ALA A 36 17.41 23.64 -21.31
CA ALA A 36 18.24 24.75 -20.81
C ALA A 36 18.14 24.98 -19.27
N PRO A 37 17.02 24.74 -18.60
CA PRO A 37 16.93 24.82 -17.14
C PRO A 37 17.73 23.75 -16.39
N ILE A 38 18.07 22.63 -17.04
CA ILE A 38 18.82 21.53 -16.43
C ILE A 38 20.29 21.91 -16.43
N LYS A 39 20.87 22.14 -15.23
CA LYS A 39 22.27 22.55 -15.05
C LYS A 39 23.14 21.49 -14.39
N ALA A 40 22.52 20.51 -13.75
CA ALA A 40 23.23 19.43 -13.07
C ALA A 40 22.47 18.11 -13.25
N ILE A 41 23.19 17.07 -13.66
CA ILE A 41 22.66 15.72 -13.89
C ILE A 41 23.60 14.73 -13.24
N GLU A 42 23.01 13.69 -12.62
CA GLU A 42 23.74 12.53 -12.12
C GLU A 42 23.02 11.27 -12.55
N LEU A 43 23.78 10.31 -13.10
CA LEU A 43 23.26 8.97 -13.40
C LEU A 43 23.45 8.10 -12.16
N THR A 44 22.37 7.65 -11.57
CA THR A 44 22.37 6.98 -10.26
C THR A 44 22.46 5.47 -10.34
N ALA A 45 21.96 4.86 -11.41
CA ALA A 45 22.01 3.42 -11.61
C ALA A 45 21.83 3.02 -13.07
N CYS A 46 22.32 1.82 -13.39
CA CYS A 46 22.04 1.13 -14.64
C CYS A 46 21.72 -0.33 -14.32
N THR A 47 20.50 -0.78 -14.60
CA THR A 47 20.02 -2.12 -14.24
C THR A 47 19.35 -2.80 -15.42
N GLY A 48 19.35 -4.16 -15.43
CA GLY A 48 18.54 -4.91 -16.36
C GLY A 48 17.05 -4.75 -16.06
N ALA A 49 16.24 -4.69 -17.10
CA ALA A 49 14.79 -4.71 -17.01
C ALA A 49 14.20 -5.50 -18.18
N TYR A 50 13.19 -6.30 -17.96
CA TYR A 50 12.49 -6.98 -19.04
C TYR A 50 11.46 -6.04 -19.68
N TRP A 51 11.34 -6.14 -21.01
CA TRP A 51 10.33 -5.38 -21.75
C TRP A 51 8.93 -5.69 -21.21
N ARG A 52 8.18 -4.67 -20.84
CA ARG A 52 6.85 -4.76 -20.22
C ARG A 52 6.80 -5.57 -18.92
N GLY A 53 7.92 -5.72 -18.21
CA GLY A 53 7.98 -6.44 -16.94
C GLY A 53 7.88 -7.98 -17.03
N ASP A 54 7.80 -8.55 -18.23
CA ASP A 54 7.69 -9.98 -18.45
C ASP A 54 9.07 -10.60 -18.70
N ALA A 55 9.45 -11.57 -17.89
CA ALA A 55 10.73 -12.27 -17.97
C ALA A 55 10.95 -13.05 -19.28
N ASN A 56 9.89 -13.33 -20.04
CA ASN A 56 9.95 -13.96 -21.35
C ASN A 56 10.29 -12.98 -22.48
N ASN A 57 10.20 -11.69 -22.23
CA ASN A 57 10.51 -10.65 -23.20
C ASN A 57 12.00 -10.27 -23.22
N ALA A 58 12.37 -9.45 -24.20
CA ALA A 58 13.74 -8.96 -24.35
C ALA A 58 14.24 -8.23 -23.09
N GLN A 59 15.44 -8.55 -22.66
CA GLN A 59 16.12 -7.84 -21.59
C GLN A 59 16.66 -6.52 -22.10
N LEU A 60 16.30 -5.43 -21.46
CA LEU A 60 16.71 -4.07 -21.73
C LEU A 60 17.61 -3.55 -20.61
N CYS A 61 18.33 -2.48 -20.89
CA CYS A 61 19.08 -1.73 -19.89
C CYS A 61 18.29 -0.49 -19.48
N ARG A 62 17.97 -0.37 -18.19
CA ARG A 62 17.29 0.78 -17.63
C ARG A 62 18.29 1.68 -16.91
N VAL A 63 18.42 2.91 -17.39
CA VAL A 63 19.28 3.91 -16.81
C VAL A 63 18.44 4.85 -15.94
N TYR A 64 18.87 5.02 -14.70
CA TYR A 64 18.25 5.96 -13.75
C TYR A 64 19.14 7.18 -13.57
N GLY A 65 18.54 8.33 -13.43
CA GLY A 65 19.26 9.56 -13.17
C GLY A 65 18.35 10.61 -12.55
N VAL A 66 18.98 11.63 -12.02
CA VAL A 66 18.30 12.81 -11.45
C VAL A 66 18.87 14.07 -12.09
N ALA A 67 18.03 15.09 -12.26
CA ALA A 67 18.38 16.35 -12.90
C ALA A 67 17.86 17.52 -12.09
N PHE A 68 18.68 18.56 -11.94
CA PHE A 68 18.34 19.76 -11.17
C PHE A 68 18.76 21.05 -11.88
N PRO A 69 18.08 22.17 -11.60
CA PRO A 69 18.41 23.47 -12.17
C PRO A 69 19.70 24.09 -11.54
N LYS A 70 20.19 23.56 -10.42
CA LYS A 70 21.40 24.03 -9.75
C LYS A 70 22.21 22.85 -9.21
N ALA A 71 23.54 22.94 -9.28
CA ALA A 71 24.44 21.93 -8.75
C ALA A 71 24.26 21.71 -7.21
N SER A 72 24.03 22.78 -6.45
CA SER A 72 23.79 22.67 -5.00
C SER A 72 22.53 21.87 -4.66
N MET A 73 21.50 21.94 -5.47
CA MET A 73 20.27 21.12 -5.27
C MET A 73 20.53 19.64 -5.56
N LEU A 74 21.35 19.35 -6.57
CA LEU A 74 21.77 17.98 -6.86
C LEU A 74 22.59 17.42 -5.70
N GLU A 75 23.55 18.17 -5.21
CA GLU A 75 24.41 17.77 -4.07
C GLU A 75 23.60 17.50 -2.80
N GLU A 76 22.65 18.37 -2.47
CA GLU A 76 21.72 18.17 -1.36
C GLU A 76 20.87 16.90 -1.55
N HIS A 77 20.37 16.67 -2.77
CA HIS A 77 19.58 15.48 -3.09
C HIS A 77 20.42 14.19 -2.95
N LEU A 78 21.63 14.16 -3.49
CA LEU A 78 22.53 13.00 -3.38
C LEU A 78 22.87 12.70 -1.91
N LYS A 79 23.12 13.74 -1.11
CA LYS A 79 23.33 13.59 0.33
C LYS A 79 22.11 12.98 1.03
N LYS A 80 20.90 13.44 0.70
CA LYS A 80 19.65 12.84 1.23
C LYS A 80 19.50 11.37 0.81
N LEU A 81 19.89 11.01 -0.40
CA LEU A 81 19.85 9.60 -0.86
C LEU A 81 20.87 8.75 -0.08
N GLU A 82 22.06 9.25 0.19
CA GLU A 82 23.04 8.53 1.02
C GLU A 82 22.55 8.37 2.46
N GLU A 83 22.02 9.43 3.06
CA GLU A 83 21.42 9.35 4.39
C GLU A 83 20.24 8.37 4.43
N ALA A 84 19.42 8.31 3.38
CA ALA A 84 18.33 7.35 3.27
C ALA A 84 18.83 5.90 3.26
N LYS A 85 19.92 5.61 2.54
CA LYS A 85 20.57 4.27 2.56
C LYS A 85 21.07 3.87 3.95
N LEU A 86 21.58 4.82 4.72
CA LEU A 86 22.01 4.56 6.11
C LEU A 86 20.85 4.25 7.04
N ARG A 87 19.66 4.78 6.73
CA ARG A 87 18.42 4.58 7.49
C ARG A 87 17.53 3.46 6.92
N ASP A 88 18.05 2.65 5.99
CA ASP A 88 17.29 1.53 5.40
C ASP A 88 16.81 0.59 6.52
N HIS A 89 15.49 0.45 6.63
CA HIS A 89 14.87 -0.35 7.68
C HIS A 89 15.21 -1.84 7.57
N ASN A 90 15.48 -2.35 6.36
CA ASN A 90 15.92 -3.73 6.16
C ASN A 90 17.30 -3.98 6.76
N LYS A 91 18.21 -3.04 6.53
CA LYS A 91 19.55 -3.09 7.10
C LYS A 91 19.50 -2.95 8.62
N LEU A 92 18.91 -1.87 9.10
CA LEU A 92 18.81 -1.60 10.54
C LEU A 92 18.01 -2.65 11.29
N GLY A 93 16.93 -3.13 10.71
CA GLY A 93 16.09 -4.15 11.32
C GLY A 93 16.81 -5.48 11.55
N ARG A 94 17.70 -5.87 10.64
CA ARG A 94 18.55 -7.07 10.79
C ARG A 94 19.69 -6.83 11.76
N GLU A 95 20.44 -5.72 11.62
CA GLU A 95 21.56 -5.39 12.48
C GLU A 95 21.14 -5.21 13.94
N LEU A 96 19.98 -4.64 14.19
CA LEU A 96 19.42 -4.42 15.53
C LEU A 96 18.57 -5.59 16.04
N GLU A 97 18.42 -6.63 15.27
CA GLU A 97 17.61 -7.82 15.60
C GLU A 97 16.14 -7.49 15.89
N TYR A 98 15.52 -6.67 15.04
CA TYR A 98 14.09 -6.38 15.14
C TYR A 98 13.23 -7.37 14.39
N PHE A 99 13.67 -7.83 13.21
CA PHE A 99 12.95 -8.84 12.43
C PHE A 99 13.90 -9.64 11.54
N THR A 100 13.40 -10.76 11.08
CA THR A 100 14.07 -11.62 10.10
C THR A 100 13.07 -12.21 9.12
N THR A 101 13.58 -12.73 8.01
CA THR A 101 12.81 -13.51 7.04
C THR A 101 13.41 -14.89 6.93
N VAL A 102 12.57 -15.93 6.82
CA VAL A 102 12.98 -17.33 6.73
C VAL A 102 12.26 -17.98 5.56
N ASP A 103 12.99 -18.65 4.68
CA ASP A 103 12.46 -19.23 3.45
C ASP A 103 11.31 -20.22 3.71
N TYR A 104 11.39 -21.01 4.78
CA TYR A 104 10.33 -21.95 5.17
C TYR A 104 9.04 -21.30 5.64
N VAL A 105 9.10 -20.04 6.09
CA VAL A 105 7.90 -19.25 6.43
C VAL A 105 7.32 -18.64 5.18
N GLY A 106 8.18 -18.20 4.27
CA GLY A 106 7.80 -17.64 2.98
C GLY A 106 8.09 -16.14 2.83
N GLN A 107 8.15 -15.71 1.60
CA GLN A 107 8.38 -14.31 1.26
C GLN A 107 7.20 -13.42 1.69
N GLY A 108 7.49 -12.21 2.17
CA GLY A 108 6.47 -11.27 2.62
C GLY A 108 5.83 -11.65 3.97
N LEU A 109 6.41 -12.61 4.69
CA LEU A 109 5.98 -13.04 6.03
C LEU A 109 7.15 -12.87 7.03
N PRO A 110 7.49 -11.63 7.41
CA PRO A 110 8.58 -11.36 8.33
C PRO A 110 8.25 -11.87 9.73
N ILE A 111 9.27 -12.40 10.42
CA ILE A 111 9.20 -12.78 11.83
C ILE A 111 9.73 -11.62 12.64
N LEU A 112 8.90 -11.06 13.52
CA LEU A 112 9.34 -10.10 14.51
C LEU A 112 10.13 -10.80 15.61
N LEU A 113 11.38 -10.39 15.80
CA LEU A 113 12.22 -10.87 16.89
C LEU A 113 11.83 -10.20 18.23
N PRO A 114 12.30 -10.66 19.38
CA PRO A 114 11.84 -10.15 20.68
C PRO A 114 11.88 -8.64 20.84
N LYS A 115 12.91 -7.95 20.34
CA LYS A 115 13.01 -6.49 20.36
C LYS A 115 11.93 -5.83 19.50
N GLY A 116 11.77 -6.31 18.26
CA GLY A 116 10.76 -5.79 17.33
C GLY A 116 9.35 -6.06 17.81
N ALA A 117 9.09 -7.29 18.29
CA ALA A 117 7.80 -7.66 18.87
C ALA A 117 7.43 -6.77 20.07
N ARG A 118 8.42 -6.41 20.90
CA ARG A 118 8.20 -5.52 22.04
C ARG A 118 7.85 -4.10 21.59
N VAL A 119 8.53 -3.57 20.57
CA VAL A 119 8.23 -2.25 20.02
C VAL A 119 6.80 -2.23 19.46
N VAL A 120 6.44 -3.22 18.64
CA VAL A 120 5.09 -3.32 18.07
C VAL A 120 4.03 -3.42 19.17
N GLN A 121 4.27 -4.21 20.21
CA GLN A 121 3.35 -4.33 21.36
C GLN A 121 3.15 -2.98 22.07
N LEU A 122 4.20 -2.20 22.25
CA LEU A 122 4.12 -0.88 22.89
C LEU A 122 3.32 0.10 22.01
N LEU A 123 3.58 0.12 20.70
CA LEU A 123 2.86 0.95 19.75
C LEU A 123 1.37 0.57 19.70
N GLN A 124 1.08 -0.72 19.69
CA GLN A 124 -0.30 -1.22 19.68
C GLN A 124 -1.07 -0.78 20.93
N ARG A 125 -0.47 -0.95 22.10
CA ARG A 125 -1.10 -0.50 23.36
C ARG A 125 -1.33 1.00 23.38
N TRP A 126 -0.34 1.75 22.94
CA TRP A 126 -0.43 3.20 22.91
C TRP A 126 -1.56 3.68 21.99
N VAL A 127 -1.65 3.15 20.77
CA VAL A 127 -2.70 3.56 19.83
C VAL A 127 -4.10 3.16 20.33
N GLU A 128 -4.26 1.96 20.91
CA GLU A 128 -5.53 1.52 21.50
C GLU A 128 -5.96 2.40 22.67
N ASP A 129 -5.03 2.85 23.52
CA ASP A 129 -5.28 3.79 24.62
C ASP A 129 -5.71 5.17 24.09
N VAL A 130 -5.04 5.67 23.03
CA VAL A 130 -5.43 6.94 22.39
C VAL A 130 -6.82 6.85 21.80
N GLU A 131 -7.11 5.83 21.02
CA GLU A 131 -8.43 5.61 20.40
C GLU A 131 -9.53 5.52 21.47
N GLN A 132 -9.29 4.79 22.54
CA GLN A 132 -10.24 4.70 23.66
C GLN A 132 -10.47 6.07 24.32
N SER A 133 -9.42 6.86 24.52
CA SER A 133 -9.51 8.21 25.11
C SER A 133 -10.35 9.17 24.26
N LYS A 134 -10.40 8.93 22.93
CA LYS A 134 -11.19 9.69 21.96
C LYS A 134 -12.63 9.15 21.79
N GLY A 135 -13.03 8.18 22.59
CA GLY A 135 -14.36 7.58 22.59
C GLY A 135 -14.60 6.58 21.46
N CYS A 136 -13.53 6.03 20.88
CA CYS A 136 -13.62 4.94 19.93
C CYS A 136 -14.02 3.64 20.62
N LEU A 137 -14.83 2.85 19.96
CA LEU A 137 -15.32 1.56 20.44
C LEU A 137 -14.46 0.45 19.82
N LEU A 138 -13.67 -0.21 20.65
CA LEU A 138 -12.83 -1.31 20.21
C LEU A 138 -13.68 -2.50 19.76
N THR A 139 -13.36 -3.02 18.60
CA THR A 139 -13.93 -4.26 18.05
C THR A 139 -12.85 -5.32 17.89
N LYS A 140 -13.28 -6.58 17.80
CA LYS A 140 -12.41 -7.70 17.44
C LYS A 140 -13.17 -8.61 16.50
N THR A 141 -12.72 -8.67 15.26
CA THR A 141 -13.41 -9.40 14.21
C THR A 141 -12.56 -10.57 13.69
N PRO A 142 -13.18 -11.60 13.08
CA PRO A 142 -12.47 -12.75 12.56
C PRO A 142 -11.47 -12.41 11.46
N LEU A 143 -10.42 -13.22 11.32
CA LEU A 143 -9.43 -13.08 10.23
C LEU A 143 -9.93 -13.68 8.90
N LEU A 144 -10.99 -14.45 8.95
CA LEU A 144 -11.51 -15.27 7.87
C LEU A 144 -13.01 -15.06 7.73
N ALA A 145 -13.49 -14.93 6.50
CA ALA A 145 -14.92 -14.88 6.21
C ALA A 145 -15.28 -15.66 4.94
N LYS A 146 -16.55 -15.99 4.81
CA LYS A 146 -17.10 -16.56 3.58
C LYS A 146 -17.04 -15.56 2.43
N ARG A 147 -16.93 -16.09 1.22
CA ARG A 147 -16.97 -15.37 -0.06
C ARG A 147 -18.10 -14.33 -0.10
N ASP A 148 -19.26 -14.64 0.45
CA ASP A 148 -20.45 -13.79 0.38
C ASP A 148 -20.25 -12.42 1.00
N LEU A 149 -19.49 -12.33 2.12
CA LEU A 149 -19.15 -11.05 2.72
C LEU A 149 -18.35 -10.16 1.77
N TYR A 150 -17.42 -10.76 1.04
CA TYR A 150 -16.56 -10.05 0.10
C TYR A 150 -17.27 -9.74 -1.23
N LYS A 151 -18.27 -10.52 -1.63
CA LYS A 151 -19.18 -10.16 -2.73
C LYS A 151 -20.02 -8.93 -2.37
N ILE A 152 -20.63 -8.90 -1.18
CA ILE A 152 -21.42 -7.74 -0.72
C ILE A 152 -20.57 -6.45 -0.67
N SER A 153 -19.32 -6.55 -0.29
CA SER A 153 -18.41 -5.39 -0.18
C SER A 153 -17.68 -5.06 -1.49
N GLY A 154 -17.87 -5.83 -2.57
CA GLY A 154 -17.23 -5.65 -3.87
C GLY A 154 -15.77 -6.11 -3.96
N HIS A 155 -15.17 -6.58 -2.87
CA HIS A 155 -13.78 -7.04 -2.88
C HIS A 155 -13.59 -8.29 -3.74
N TRP A 156 -14.59 -9.17 -3.80
CA TRP A 156 -14.50 -10.41 -4.57
C TRP A 156 -14.37 -10.15 -6.06
N ASP A 157 -15.09 -9.15 -6.58
CA ASP A 157 -15.13 -8.85 -8.00
C ASP A 157 -13.96 -8.01 -8.50
N HIS A 158 -13.36 -7.20 -7.60
CA HIS A 158 -12.34 -6.22 -7.97
C HIS A 158 -10.96 -6.48 -7.38
N TYR A 159 -10.82 -7.42 -6.43
CA TYR A 159 -9.59 -7.61 -5.69
C TYR A 159 -9.24 -9.09 -5.42
N LEU A 160 -9.85 -10.02 -6.15
CA LEU A 160 -9.70 -11.47 -5.93
C LEU A 160 -8.24 -11.92 -5.99
N ASP A 161 -7.47 -11.45 -6.97
CA ASP A 161 -6.05 -11.80 -7.16
C ASP A 161 -5.17 -11.37 -5.98
N GLY A 162 -5.58 -10.32 -5.27
CA GLY A 162 -4.91 -9.82 -4.07
C GLY A 162 -5.34 -10.52 -2.77
N MET A 163 -6.21 -11.52 -2.83
CA MET A 163 -6.72 -12.23 -1.65
C MET A 163 -6.15 -13.64 -1.51
N PHE A 164 -5.95 -14.09 -0.27
CA PHE A 164 -5.70 -15.49 0.04
C PHE A 164 -7.03 -16.22 0.19
N VAL A 165 -7.34 -17.07 -0.77
CA VAL A 165 -8.61 -17.81 -0.85
C VAL A 165 -8.41 -19.25 -0.41
N LEU A 166 -9.35 -19.78 0.37
CA LEU A 166 -9.42 -21.16 0.83
C LEU A 166 -10.64 -21.83 0.20
N GLY A 167 -10.39 -22.72 -0.73
CA GLY A 167 -11.41 -23.35 -1.58
C GLY A 167 -11.28 -22.93 -3.03
N ASP A 168 -12.24 -23.32 -3.85
CA ASP A 168 -12.30 -22.91 -5.26
C ASP A 168 -13.09 -21.61 -5.39
N PRO A 169 -12.48 -20.49 -5.81
CA PRO A 169 -13.18 -19.22 -5.97
C PRO A 169 -14.25 -19.24 -7.07
N HIS A 170 -14.16 -20.18 -8.02
CA HIS A 170 -15.06 -20.28 -9.17
C HIS A 170 -16.18 -21.32 -8.98
N ASP A 171 -16.10 -22.18 -7.98
CA ASP A 171 -17.14 -23.14 -7.62
C ASP A 171 -18.17 -22.49 -6.68
N GLU A 172 -19.30 -22.06 -7.22
CA GLU A 172 -20.33 -21.39 -6.43
C GLU A 172 -21.14 -22.34 -5.54
N GLU A 173 -21.11 -23.63 -5.80
CA GLU A 173 -21.84 -24.62 -5.00
C GLU A 173 -21.11 -25.00 -3.72
N LYS A 174 -19.79 -24.83 -3.68
CA LYS A 174 -18.98 -25.13 -2.52
C LYS A 174 -18.70 -23.91 -1.64
N GLU A 175 -18.60 -24.16 -0.36
CA GLU A 175 -18.22 -23.17 0.61
C GLU A 175 -16.77 -22.72 0.35
N CYS A 176 -16.57 -21.40 0.22
CA CYS A 176 -15.28 -20.79 -0.03
C CYS A 176 -15.06 -19.64 0.96
N PHE A 177 -13.87 -19.60 1.53
CA PHE A 177 -13.45 -18.58 2.48
C PHE A 177 -12.28 -17.78 1.92
N ALA A 178 -12.04 -16.62 2.50
CA ALA A 178 -10.81 -15.88 2.26
C ALA A 178 -10.29 -15.21 3.54
N LEU A 179 -8.97 -15.08 3.63
CA LEU A 179 -8.34 -14.24 4.64
C LEU A 179 -8.64 -12.77 4.33
N ARG A 180 -8.91 -11.99 5.36
CA ARG A 180 -9.33 -10.59 5.19
C ARG A 180 -8.22 -9.69 4.66
N PRO A 181 -8.42 -9.01 3.52
CA PRO A 181 -7.52 -7.97 3.04
C PRO A 181 -7.77 -6.61 3.72
N MET A 182 -8.95 -6.45 4.34
CA MET A 182 -9.44 -5.25 5.02
C MET A 182 -10.42 -5.63 6.14
N THR A 183 -10.59 -4.76 7.12
CA THR A 183 -11.54 -4.96 8.24
C THR A 183 -12.91 -4.35 7.97
N CYS A 184 -13.03 -3.42 7.02
CA CYS A 184 -14.26 -2.70 6.70
C CYS A 184 -15.52 -3.58 6.64
N PRO A 185 -15.55 -4.68 5.87
CA PRO A 185 -16.76 -5.50 5.75
C PRO A 185 -17.22 -6.07 7.09
N PHE A 186 -16.29 -6.41 7.96
CA PHE A 186 -16.58 -6.97 9.29
C PHE A 186 -17.13 -5.91 10.25
N GLN A 187 -16.55 -4.72 10.27
CA GLN A 187 -17.04 -3.64 11.15
C GLN A 187 -18.41 -3.15 10.71
N TYR A 188 -18.75 -3.20 9.42
CA TYR A 188 -20.13 -2.94 8.97
C TYR A 188 -21.11 -3.99 9.51
N GLN A 189 -20.71 -5.27 9.64
CA GLN A 189 -21.54 -6.27 10.31
C GLN A 189 -21.71 -6.00 11.82
N VAL A 190 -20.67 -5.47 12.48
CA VAL A 190 -20.81 -5.00 13.87
C VAL A 190 -21.84 -3.88 13.98
N TYR A 191 -21.85 -2.96 13.03
CA TYR A 191 -22.88 -1.92 13.00
C TYR A 191 -24.28 -2.48 12.76
N LEU A 192 -24.42 -3.43 11.86
CA LEU A 192 -25.70 -4.02 11.44
C LEU A 192 -26.26 -5.05 12.43
N ASN A 193 -25.53 -5.42 13.49
CA ASN A 193 -25.96 -6.49 14.41
C ASN A 193 -27.25 -6.16 15.19
N LYS A 194 -27.65 -4.89 15.23
CA LYS A 194 -28.89 -4.42 15.81
C LYS A 194 -29.43 -3.19 15.10
N GLN A 195 -30.73 -2.95 15.25
CA GLN A 195 -31.34 -1.73 14.75
C GLN A 195 -30.77 -0.51 15.48
N ARG A 196 -30.40 0.53 14.72
CA ARG A 196 -29.77 1.75 15.23
C ARG A 196 -30.62 2.97 14.91
N SER A 197 -30.51 3.99 15.75
CA SER A 197 -31.11 5.29 15.55
C SER A 197 -30.08 6.31 15.13
N TYR A 198 -30.52 7.40 14.50
CA TYR A 198 -29.64 8.55 14.23
C TYR A 198 -29.00 9.14 15.50
N ARG A 199 -29.59 8.87 16.68
CA ARG A 199 -29.07 9.29 17.99
C ARG A 199 -27.87 8.47 18.46
N ASP A 200 -27.65 7.30 17.85
CA ASP A 200 -26.48 6.45 18.11
C ASP A 200 -25.22 6.93 17.36
N LEU A 201 -25.36 7.98 16.53
CA LEU A 201 -24.30 8.54 15.70
C LEU A 201 -23.76 9.87 16.25
N PRO A 202 -22.48 10.17 16.13
CA PRO A 202 -21.46 9.37 15.43
C PRO A 202 -21.07 8.11 16.21
N MET A 203 -20.76 7.03 15.48
CA MET A 203 -20.22 5.81 16.05
C MET A 203 -18.83 5.57 15.47
N ARG A 204 -17.83 5.51 16.32
CA ARG A 204 -16.42 5.31 15.97
C ARG A 204 -16.02 3.90 16.36
N LEU A 205 -15.84 3.02 15.38
CA LEU A 205 -15.40 1.64 15.58
C LEU A 205 -13.93 1.56 15.24
N THR A 206 -13.10 0.97 16.11
CA THR A 206 -11.67 0.76 15.87
C THR A 206 -11.27 -0.69 16.10
N GLU A 207 -10.20 -1.10 15.46
CA GLU A 207 -9.60 -2.42 15.63
C GLU A 207 -8.11 -2.39 15.26
N THR A 208 -7.27 -2.90 16.14
CA THR A 208 -5.93 -3.30 15.75
C THR A 208 -6.03 -4.65 15.03
N SER A 209 -5.95 -4.58 13.71
CA SER A 209 -6.29 -5.64 12.76
C SER A 209 -5.09 -6.27 12.11
N THR A 210 -5.04 -7.60 12.09
CA THR A 210 -4.13 -8.34 11.20
C THR A 210 -4.81 -8.57 9.85
N LEU A 211 -4.14 -8.18 8.78
CA LEU A 211 -4.62 -8.26 7.41
C LEU A 211 -3.68 -9.11 6.55
N PHE A 212 -4.22 -9.62 5.44
CA PHE A 212 -3.51 -10.50 4.53
C PHE A 212 -3.72 -10.04 3.09
N ARG A 213 -2.64 -9.88 2.34
CA ARG A 213 -2.69 -9.53 0.92
C ARG A 213 -1.75 -10.43 0.13
N ASN A 214 -2.24 -11.02 -0.94
CA ASN A 214 -1.45 -11.88 -1.82
C ASN A 214 -0.58 -11.03 -2.75
N GLU A 215 0.39 -10.34 -2.17
CA GLU A 215 1.32 -9.47 -2.91
C GLU A 215 2.22 -10.29 -3.84
N ALA A 216 2.45 -9.76 -5.05
CA ALA A 216 3.38 -10.37 -5.98
C ALA A 216 4.83 -10.28 -5.47
N SER A 217 5.67 -11.26 -5.83
CA SER A 217 7.05 -11.33 -5.32
C SER A 217 7.90 -10.09 -5.61
N GLY A 218 7.67 -9.45 -6.76
CA GLY A 218 8.39 -8.24 -7.16
C GLY A 218 7.97 -6.95 -6.45
N GLU A 219 6.84 -6.97 -5.75
CA GLU A 219 6.29 -5.81 -5.06
C GLU A 219 6.63 -5.77 -3.56
N MET A 220 7.03 -6.91 -3.00
CA MET A 220 7.33 -7.03 -1.57
C MET A 220 8.61 -6.29 -1.21
N HIS A 221 8.56 -5.51 -0.13
CA HIS A 221 9.70 -4.73 0.34
C HIS A 221 9.75 -4.63 1.87
N GLY A 222 10.66 -5.38 2.49
CA GLY A 222 10.94 -5.35 3.93
C GLY A 222 9.71 -5.50 4.81
N LEU A 223 9.44 -4.50 5.65
CA LEU A 223 8.21 -4.38 6.44
C LEU A 223 7.19 -3.42 5.82
N ILE A 224 7.52 -2.74 4.71
CA ILE A 224 6.66 -1.72 4.10
C ILE A 224 5.56 -2.37 3.26
N ARG A 225 5.91 -3.44 2.51
CA ARG A 225 4.95 -4.18 1.69
C ARG A 225 5.14 -5.67 1.90
N VAL A 226 4.20 -6.28 2.58
CA VAL A 226 4.24 -7.64 3.10
C VAL A 226 2.90 -8.35 2.89
N ARG A 227 2.89 -9.68 3.00
CA ARG A 227 1.67 -10.48 2.83
C ARG A 227 0.81 -10.57 4.08
N GLN A 228 1.40 -10.34 5.25
CA GLN A 228 0.70 -10.24 6.53
C GLN A 228 1.20 -9.03 7.29
N PHE A 229 0.30 -8.18 7.73
CA PHE A 229 0.61 -6.97 8.50
C PHE A 229 -0.49 -6.64 9.48
N THR A 230 -0.16 -5.81 10.46
CA THR A 230 -1.12 -5.33 11.46
C THR A 230 -1.20 -3.81 11.36
N ILE A 231 -2.41 -3.29 11.29
CA ILE A 231 -2.69 -1.85 11.31
C ILE A 231 -3.71 -1.53 12.41
N SER A 232 -3.65 -0.33 12.95
CA SER A 232 -4.78 0.25 13.65
C SER A 232 -5.65 0.95 12.61
N GLU A 233 -6.91 0.57 12.54
CA GLU A 233 -7.87 1.14 11.61
C GLU A 233 -9.21 1.38 12.30
N GLY A 234 -9.94 2.37 11.81
CA GLY A 234 -11.25 2.71 12.33
C GLY A 234 -12.24 3.09 11.24
N HIS A 235 -13.51 2.84 11.53
CA HIS A 235 -14.62 3.23 10.68
C HIS A 235 -15.57 4.10 11.47
N TYR A 236 -15.72 5.35 11.04
CA TYR A 236 -16.61 6.31 11.63
C TYR A 236 -17.92 6.31 10.85
N ILE A 237 -18.99 5.90 11.50
CA ILE A 237 -20.34 5.88 10.96
C ILE A 237 -21.05 7.09 11.50
N LEU A 238 -21.47 7.98 10.59
CA LEU A 238 -21.93 9.32 10.97
C LEU A 238 -23.01 9.83 10.01
N ARG A 239 -23.73 10.85 10.43
CA ARG A 239 -24.63 11.58 9.56
C ARG A 239 -23.85 12.59 8.70
N PRO A 240 -24.39 13.01 7.54
CA PRO A 240 -23.72 13.98 6.67
C PRO A 240 -23.36 15.31 7.39
N ASP A 241 -24.20 15.77 8.31
CA ASP A 241 -23.99 16.98 9.09
C ASP A 241 -22.88 16.87 10.16
N GLN A 242 -22.42 15.66 10.48
CA GLN A 242 -21.34 15.39 11.43
C GLN A 242 -19.98 15.24 10.74
N LEU A 243 -19.95 15.08 9.40
CA LEU A 243 -18.75 14.73 8.66
C LEU A 243 -17.60 15.71 8.89
N GLU A 244 -17.85 17.00 8.80
CA GLU A 244 -16.80 18.02 8.93
C GLU A 244 -16.17 18.00 10.32
N GLN A 245 -16.99 17.90 11.35
CA GLN A 245 -16.52 17.88 12.74
C GLN A 245 -15.70 16.63 13.04
N GLU A 246 -16.20 15.47 12.63
CA GLU A 246 -15.51 14.19 12.85
C GLU A 246 -14.20 14.11 12.08
N PHE A 247 -14.18 14.61 10.85
CA PHE A 247 -12.95 14.66 10.05
C PHE A 247 -11.89 15.59 10.65
N LYS A 248 -12.30 16.76 11.15
CA LYS A 248 -11.39 17.67 11.89
C LYS A 248 -10.83 16.99 13.13
N GLY A 249 -11.68 16.29 13.89
CA GLY A 249 -11.24 15.54 15.07
C GLY A 249 -10.16 14.49 14.74
N CYS A 250 -10.33 13.76 13.62
CA CYS A 250 -9.31 12.80 13.17
C CYS A 250 -7.96 13.44 12.79
N LEU A 251 -7.94 14.71 12.38
CA LEU A 251 -6.70 15.43 12.04
C LEU A 251 -5.97 16.00 13.27
N GLU A 252 -6.70 16.16 14.38
CA GLU A 252 -6.17 16.67 15.65
C GLU A 252 -5.64 15.55 16.55
N ASP A 253 -5.94 14.29 16.20
CA ASP A 253 -5.50 13.06 16.86
C ASP A 253 -4.12 12.60 16.42
#